data_da6bbc629db054a65f4e18f53398950d
#
_entry.id   da6bbc629db054a65f4e18f53398950d
#
_cell.length_a   1.000
_cell.length_b   1.000
_cell.length_c   1.000
_cell.angle_alpha   90.00
_cell.angle_beta   90.00
_cell.angle_gamma   90.00
#
_symmetry.space_group_name_H-M   'P 1'
#
loop_
_entity.id
_entity.type
_entity.pdbx_description
1 polymer ?
#
loop_
_entity_poly.entity_id
_entity_poly.type
_entity_poly.pdbx_seq_one_letter_code
_entity_poly.pdbx_strand_id
1 'polypeptide(L)'
;MYDLRYLRDNFDAMRKQLGPRGADVPWDRIRTLIEQRRALASQVEQLRHELKKGSEKIAELKRENQPADDSMAAMKSVGEQIKKFDDELRGVEETLTDLNLRIPNLPHASVPPGKDPSSNKETRRWGSPPRLTAPAKSHWDLGGALGILDFDRAAKISGARFAVLTGAGARLERALINYMLDLHTTQHGYREVLPPLLVNRSSMTATGQLPKFEEDLFRLRDEDYFLIPTAEVPVTNLHRDETLNESALPIRYTAYTPCFRREAGSYGKDTRGLIRLHQFNKVELVAFAKPEQSYEELERLTGHAEAVLQGLGLHYRVVILCTGDMGFSAAKTYDIEVWLPSQNHYREISSCSNFEGFQARRASIRYKGPVGKKDAKTEFVHTVNGSGLAVGRTLVAILEHFQQPDGSVTIPEVLRRYMGGLEQIRKE
;
A
#
# COMPACT_ATOMS: atom_id res chain seq x y z
N MET A 1 1.16 10.29 7.48
CA MET A 1 1.44 11.07 8.70
C MET A 1 0.30 12.06 8.90
N TYR A 2 -0.19 12.21 10.12
CA TYR A 2 -1.21 13.20 10.43
C TYR A 2 -0.57 14.58 10.67
N ASP A 3 -1.29 15.65 10.33
CA ASP A 3 -0.89 16.99 10.74
C ASP A 3 -0.89 17.10 12.27
N LEU A 4 0.13 17.73 12.85
CA LEU A 4 0.28 17.78 14.31
C LEU A 4 -0.80 18.62 15.00
N ARG A 5 -1.36 19.65 14.34
CA ARG A 5 -2.49 20.42 14.86
C ARG A 5 -3.75 19.58 14.85
N TYR A 6 -4.00 18.88 13.71
CA TYR A 6 -5.13 17.97 13.61
C TYR A 6 -5.05 16.87 14.67
N LEU A 7 -3.88 16.27 14.88
CA LEU A 7 -3.65 15.23 15.88
C LEU A 7 -3.93 15.75 17.30
N ARG A 8 -3.44 16.96 17.64
CA ARG A 8 -3.68 17.59 18.93
C ARG A 8 -5.17 17.87 19.17
N ASP A 9 -5.83 18.47 18.18
CA ASP A 9 -7.21 18.96 18.32
C ASP A 9 -8.24 17.81 18.27
N ASN A 10 -7.89 16.67 17.69
CA ASN A 10 -8.77 15.51 17.51
C ASN A 10 -8.30 14.25 18.23
N PHE A 11 -7.39 14.37 19.19
CA PHE A 11 -6.69 13.26 19.82
C PHE A 11 -7.61 12.16 20.36
N ASP A 12 -8.56 12.52 21.22
CA ASP A 12 -9.49 11.57 21.86
C ASP A 12 -10.50 10.99 20.86
N ALA A 13 -10.93 11.78 19.87
CA ALA A 13 -11.80 11.33 18.79
C ALA A 13 -11.09 10.29 17.91
N MET A 14 -9.83 10.53 17.54
CA MET A 14 -9.02 9.58 16.76
C MET A 14 -8.78 8.28 17.53
N ARG A 15 -8.41 8.36 18.81
CA ARG A 15 -8.22 7.20 19.68
C ARG A 15 -9.49 6.35 19.74
N LYS A 16 -10.65 6.98 19.89
CA LYS A 16 -11.95 6.32 19.92
C LYS A 16 -12.29 5.68 18.56
N GLN A 17 -12.10 6.41 17.46
CA GLN A 17 -12.41 5.93 16.11
C GLN A 17 -11.52 4.76 15.68
N LEU A 18 -10.23 4.80 16.03
CA LEU A 18 -9.30 3.70 15.77
C LEU A 18 -9.64 2.45 16.60
N GLY A 19 -10.11 2.61 17.82
CA GLY A 19 -10.44 1.48 18.68
C GLY A 19 -9.30 0.44 18.77
N PRO A 20 -9.57 -0.86 18.54
CA PRO A 20 -8.56 -1.90 18.58
C PRO A 20 -7.40 -1.71 17.59
N ARG A 21 -7.62 -1.07 16.43
CA ARG A 21 -6.55 -0.76 15.45
C ARG A 21 -5.46 0.14 16.04
N GLY A 22 -5.82 0.99 16.98
CA GLY A 22 -4.91 1.92 17.66
C GLY A 22 -4.36 1.40 19.00
N ALA A 23 -4.55 0.12 19.33
CA ALA A 23 -4.15 -0.44 20.62
C ALA A 23 -2.63 -0.32 20.88
N ASP A 24 -1.81 -0.53 19.84
CA ASP A 24 -0.34 -0.46 19.92
C ASP A 24 0.21 0.97 19.83
N VAL A 25 -0.65 1.98 19.61
CA VAL A 25 -0.23 3.38 19.50
C VAL A 25 0.02 3.94 20.91
N PRO A 26 1.21 4.48 21.21
CA PRO A 26 1.54 5.01 22.53
C PRO A 26 0.94 6.42 22.71
N TRP A 27 -0.38 6.50 22.81
CA TRP A 27 -1.17 7.73 22.81
C TRP A 27 -0.72 8.76 23.84
N ASP A 28 -0.47 8.32 25.07
CA ASP A 28 -0.10 9.23 26.15
C ASP A 28 1.29 9.84 25.92
N ARG A 29 2.23 9.06 25.37
CA ARG A 29 3.56 9.56 24.98
C ARG A 29 3.46 10.58 23.85
N ILE A 30 2.60 10.35 22.86
CA ILE A 30 2.37 11.30 21.75
C ILE A 30 1.81 12.60 22.29
N ARG A 31 0.83 12.55 23.19
CA ARG A 31 0.26 13.75 23.83
C ARG A 31 1.34 14.55 24.55
N THR A 32 2.12 13.90 25.42
CA THR A 32 3.22 14.54 26.15
C THR A 32 4.23 15.21 25.21
N LEU A 33 4.62 14.53 24.12
CA LEU A 33 5.56 15.09 23.15
C LEU A 33 4.99 16.29 22.38
N ILE A 34 3.69 16.30 22.07
CA ILE A 34 3.03 17.45 21.43
C ILE A 34 3.07 18.67 22.35
N GLU A 35 2.80 18.48 23.65
CA GLU A 35 2.84 19.54 24.66
C GLU A 35 4.28 20.04 24.85
N GLN A 36 5.24 19.15 24.99
CA GLN A 36 6.67 19.47 25.12
C GLN A 36 7.19 20.25 23.90
N ARG A 37 6.86 19.80 22.67
CA ARG A 37 7.19 20.50 21.44
C ARG A 37 6.67 21.95 21.47
N ARG A 38 5.41 22.14 21.88
CA ARG A 38 4.80 23.47 21.96
C ARG A 38 5.52 24.36 22.95
N ALA A 39 5.85 23.84 24.14
CA ALA A 39 6.55 24.59 25.18
C ALA A 39 7.96 25.00 24.69
N LEU A 40 8.73 24.07 24.13
CA LEU A 40 10.08 24.34 23.59
C LEU A 40 10.03 25.37 22.45
N ALA A 41 9.10 25.20 21.49
CA ALA A 41 8.97 26.15 20.38
C ALA A 41 8.63 27.57 20.87
N SER A 42 7.78 27.70 21.87
CA SER A 42 7.45 29.03 22.49
C SER A 42 8.67 29.63 23.19
N GLN A 43 9.45 28.82 23.91
CA GLN A 43 10.68 29.28 24.57
C GLN A 43 11.73 29.76 23.56
N VAL A 44 11.95 28.99 22.50
CA VAL A 44 12.89 29.36 21.41
C VAL A 44 12.45 30.69 20.77
N GLU A 45 11.17 30.85 20.48
CA GLU A 45 10.64 32.09 19.89
C GLU A 45 10.85 33.32 20.81
N GLN A 46 10.59 33.17 22.13
CA GLN A 46 10.83 34.20 23.11
C GLN A 46 12.31 34.60 23.20
N LEU A 47 13.22 33.63 23.27
CA LEU A 47 14.65 33.87 23.33
C LEU A 47 15.19 34.52 22.04
N ARG A 48 14.68 34.11 20.88
CA ARG A 48 15.04 34.75 19.59
C ARG A 48 14.58 36.20 19.53
N HIS A 49 13.40 36.51 20.09
CA HIS A 49 12.93 37.89 20.21
C HIS A 49 13.82 38.70 21.15
N GLU A 50 14.20 38.13 22.31
CA GLU A 50 15.12 38.75 23.28
C GLU A 50 16.50 39.02 22.65
N LEU A 51 17.05 38.02 21.93
CA LEU A 51 18.34 38.14 21.22
C LEU A 51 18.29 39.28 20.20
N LYS A 52 17.19 39.40 19.43
CA LYS A 52 16.99 40.49 18.47
C LYS A 52 17.02 41.87 19.14
N LYS A 53 16.21 42.05 20.22
CA LYS A 53 16.16 43.31 20.98
C LYS A 53 17.52 43.65 21.62
N GLY A 54 18.16 42.65 22.20
CA GLY A 54 19.49 42.84 22.80
C GLY A 54 20.56 43.23 21.75
N SER A 55 20.48 42.65 20.56
CA SER A 55 21.39 43.00 19.45
C SER A 55 21.17 44.43 18.93
N GLU A 56 19.92 44.91 18.88
CA GLU A 56 19.57 46.29 18.54
C GLU A 56 20.15 47.26 19.57
N LYS A 57 19.97 46.95 20.90
CA LYS A 57 20.53 47.74 21.98
C LYS A 57 22.06 47.78 21.98
N ILE A 58 22.75 46.70 21.72
CA ILE A 58 24.21 46.66 21.59
C ILE A 58 24.66 47.56 20.45
N ALA A 59 23.95 47.52 19.30
CA ALA A 59 24.26 48.39 18.17
C ALA A 59 24.10 49.88 18.51
N GLU A 60 23.09 50.23 19.32
CA GLU A 60 22.88 51.63 19.83
C GLU A 60 23.99 52.04 20.76
N LEU A 61 24.30 51.25 21.79
CA LEU A 61 25.39 51.54 22.73
C LEU A 61 26.75 51.76 22.01
N LYS A 62 27.06 50.92 21.00
CA LYS A 62 28.28 51.06 20.19
C LYS A 62 28.28 52.34 19.37
N ARG A 63 27.14 52.80 18.85
CA ARG A 63 27.04 54.10 18.13
C ARG A 63 27.28 55.30 19.05
N GLU A 64 26.85 55.16 20.32
CA GLU A 64 27.02 56.20 21.32
C GLU A 64 28.37 56.13 22.05
N ASN A 65 29.29 55.27 21.66
CA ASN A 65 30.58 54.97 22.31
C ASN A 65 30.41 54.57 23.81
N GLN A 66 29.31 53.92 24.15
CA GLN A 66 29.05 53.40 25.51
C GLN A 66 29.54 51.96 25.65
N PRO A 67 29.88 51.50 26.89
CA PRO A 67 30.27 50.13 27.15
C PRO A 67 29.13 49.14 26.82
N ALA A 68 29.44 48.10 26.06
CA ALA A 68 28.46 47.08 25.63
C ALA A 68 28.82 45.67 26.05
N ASP A 69 29.91 45.46 26.80
CA ASP A 69 30.45 44.13 27.13
C ASP A 69 29.48 43.25 27.93
N ASP A 70 28.80 43.81 28.93
CA ASP A 70 27.79 43.07 29.71
C ASP A 70 26.59 42.64 28.85
N SER A 71 26.13 43.51 27.96
CA SER A 71 25.05 43.22 27.02
C SER A 71 25.45 42.18 26.02
N MET A 72 26.70 42.21 25.56
CA MET A 72 27.27 41.20 24.63
C MET A 72 27.38 39.83 25.33
N ALA A 73 27.86 39.79 26.59
CA ALA A 73 27.92 38.55 27.36
C ALA A 73 26.55 37.94 27.61
N ALA A 74 25.56 38.79 27.99
CA ALA A 74 24.18 38.34 28.12
C ALA A 74 23.60 37.75 26.84
N MET A 75 23.78 38.44 25.70
CA MET A 75 23.29 37.91 24.39
C MET A 75 24.02 36.68 23.93
N LYS A 76 25.27 36.47 24.30
CA LYS A 76 25.99 35.23 24.06
C LYS A 76 25.33 34.07 24.84
N SER A 77 25.01 34.26 26.11
CA SER A 77 24.30 33.27 26.94
C SER A 77 22.92 32.94 26.37
N VAL A 78 22.16 33.95 25.90
CA VAL A 78 20.86 33.76 25.23
C VAL A 78 21.04 32.91 23.96
N GLY A 79 22.10 33.17 23.16
CA GLY A 79 22.42 32.36 21.97
C GLY A 79 22.72 30.90 22.29
N GLU A 80 23.46 30.63 23.40
CA GLU A 80 23.74 29.28 23.86
C GLU A 80 22.46 28.55 24.33
N GLN A 81 21.54 29.24 24.99
CA GLN A 81 20.24 28.69 25.38
C GLN A 81 19.37 28.36 24.16
N ILE A 82 19.32 29.25 23.16
CA ILE A 82 18.61 28.99 21.89
C ILE A 82 19.12 27.70 21.26
N LYS A 83 20.43 27.54 21.15
CA LYS A 83 21.03 26.34 20.56
C LYS A 83 20.62 25.07 21.33
N LYS A 84 20.66 25.11 22.66
CA LYS A 84 20.27 24.00 23.51
C LYS A 84 18.79 23.61 23.27
N PHE A 85 17.87 24.58 23.30
CA PHE A 85 16.45 24.32 23.09
C PHE A 85 16.11 23.94 21.64
N ASP A 86 16.84 24.44 20.63
CA ASP A 86 16.69 23.99 19.24
C ASP A 86 17.10 22.51 19.08
N ASP A 87 18.17 22.06 19.77
CA ASP A 87 18.61 20.66 19.77
C ASP A 87 17.58 19.75 20.48
N GLU A 88 17.05 20.19 21.63
CA GLU A 88 15.97 19.47 22.32
C GLU A 88 14.69 19.39 21.49
N LEU A 89 14.29 20.51 20.86
CA LEU A 89 13.11 20.57 19.98
C LEU A 89 13.24 19.60 18.80
N ARG A 90 14.41 19.54 18.18
CA ARG A 90 14.71 18.60 17.09
C ARG A 90 14.52 17.16 17.52
N GLY A 91 15.08 16.75 18.66
CA GLY A 91 14.93 15.40 19.21
C GLY A 91 13.47 15.02 19.49
N VAL A 92 12.69 15.98 20.02
CA VAL A 92 11.24 15.80 20.23
C VAL A 92 10.50 15.65 18.89
N GLU A 93 10.82 16.46 17.88
CA GLU A 93 10.20 16.41 16.56
C GLU A 93 10.53 15.12 15.80
N GLU A 94 11.75 14.62 15.89
CA GLU A 94 12.16 13.33 15.32
C GLU A 94 11.39 12.17 15.94
N THR A 95 11.33 12.14 17.28
CA THR A 95 10.56 11.11 18.02
C THR A 95 9.08 11.17 17.68
N LEU A 96 8.51 12.37 17.66
CA LEU A 96 7.09 12.57 17.35
C LEU A 96 6.76 12.17 15.90
N THR A 97 7.68 12.41 14.98
CA THR A 97 7.56 12.00 13.57
C THR A 97 7.52 10.48 13.45
N ASP A 98 8.44 9.75 14.10
CA ASP A 98 8.45 8.28 14.09
C ASP A 98 7.15 7.72 14.67
N LEU A 99 6.71 8.21 15.83
CA LEU A 99 5.47 7.77 16.45
C LEU A 99 4.23 8.06 15.58
N ASN A 100 4.17 9.23 14.95
CA ASN A 100 3.08 9.62 14.06
C ASN A 100 3.03 8.74 12.80
N LEU A 101 4.18 8.31 12.29
CA LEU A 101 4.27 7.34 11.20
C LEU A 101 3.71 5.95 11.57
N ARG A 102 3.61 5.62 12.85
CA ARG A 102 3.06 4.35 13.37
C ARG A 102 1.57 4.40 13.67
N ILE A 103 0.91 5.56 13.53
CA ILE A 103 -0.55 5.66 13.67
C ILE A 103 -1.21 5.13 12.40
N PRO A 104 -2.12 4.13 12.50
CA PRO A 104 -2.84 3.62 11.34
C PRO A 104 -3.83 4.65 10.78
N ASN A 105 -4.28 4.41 9.55
CA ASN A 105 -5.32 5.25 8.96
C ASN A 105 -6.66 5.06 9.67
N LEU A 106 -7.45 6.13 9.72
CA LEU A 106 -8.80 6.12 10.29
C LEU A 106 -9.73 5.31 9.37
N PRO A 107 -10.55 4.40 9.93
CA PRO A 107 -11.54 3.69 9.13
C PRO A 107 -12.66 4.64 8.70
N HIS A 108 -13.13 4.49 7.47
CA HIS A 108 -14.32 5.19 6.99
C HIS A 108 -15.58 4.70 7.72
N ALA A 109 -16.57 5.57 7.89
CA ALA A 109 -17.79 5.29 8.65
C ALA A 109 -18.61 4.07 8.13
N SER A 110 -18.46 3.70 6.85
CA SER A 110 -19.13 2.53 6.26
C SER A 110 -18.43 1.19 6.54
N VAL A 111 -17.25 1.20 7.17
CA VAL A 111 -16.50 -0.01 7.49
C VAL A 111 -17.14 -0.72 8.67
N PRO A 112 -17.47 -2.01 8.56
CA PRO A 112 -18.06 -2.74 9.68
C PRO A 112 -17.07 -2.86 10.85
N PRO A 113 -17.51 -2.65 12.09
CA PRO A 113 -16.67 -2.92 13.25
C PRO A 113 -16.44 -4.42 13.39
N GLY A 114 -15.23 -4.85 13.75
CA GLY A 114 -14.89 -6.25 13.96
C GLY A 114 -13.45 -6.41 14.43
N LYS A 115 -13.12 -7.61 14.96
CA LYS A 115 -11.78 -7.91 15.48
C LYS A 115 -10.92 -8.70 14.48
N ASP A 116 -11.55 -9.50 13.64
CA ASP A 116 -10.89 -10.46 12.76
C ASP A 116 -11.75 -10.75 11.50
N PRO A 117 -11.27 -11.55 10.54
CA PRO A 117 -11.97 -11.84 9.29
C PRO A 117 -13.40 -12.40 9.42
N SER A 118 -13.77 -12.97 10.56
CA SER A 118 -15.15 -13.49 10.77
C SER A 118 -16.21 -12.38 10.77
N SER A 119 -15.78 -11.13 10.97
CA SER A 119 -16.64 -9.94 10.98
C SER A 119 -16.72 -9.25 9.60
N ASN A 120 -15.99 -9.75 8.60
CA ASN A 120 -16.10 -9.26 7.22
C ASN A 120 -17.49 -9.53 6.67
N LYS A 121 -17.98 -8.64 5.79
CA LYS A 121 -19.33 -8.79 5.23
C LYS A 121 -19.25 -9.01 3.72
N GLU A 122 -19.87 -10.10 3.26
CA GLU A 122 -20.08 -10.30 1.83
C GLU A 122 -21.01 -9.21 1.30
N THR A 123 -20.57 -8.53 0.23
CA THR A 123 -21.33 -7.46 -0.42
C THR A 123 -22.01 -7.93 -1.71
N ARG A 124 -21.31 -8.78 -2.47
CA ARG A 124 -21.80 -9.33 -3.73
C ARG A 124 -21.05 -10.61 -4.12
N ARG A 125 -21.61 -11.33 -5.05
CA ARG A 125 -21.09 -12.60 -5.57
C ARG A 125 -21.40 -12.71 -7.06
N TRP A 126 -20.52 -13.39 -7.81
CA TRP A 126 -20.72 -13.64 -9.23
C TRP A 126 -20.48 -15.11 -9.59
N GLY A 127 -21.33 -15.65 -10.47
CA GLY A 127 -21.26 -17.02 -10.93
C GLY A 127 -21.66 -18.06 -9.87
N SER A 128 -21.23 -19.29 -10.06
CA SER A 128 -21.42 -20.41 -9.12
C SER A 128 -20.18 -21.31 -9.12
N PRO A 129 -19.93 -22.05 -8.03
CA PRO A 129 -18.85 -23.03 -7.99
C PRO A 129 -18.92 -23.99 -9.18
N PRO A 130 -17.76 -24.38 -9.78
CA PRO A 130 -17.76 -25.28 -10.92
C PRO A 130 -18.32 -26.66 -10.53
N ARG A 131 -19.10 -27.24 -11.44
CA ARG A 131 -19.58 -28.62 -11.29
C ARG A 131 -18.54 -29.57 -11.86
N LEU A 132 -17.67 -30.09 -11.00
CA LEU A 132 -16.68 -31.09 -11.40
C LEU A 132 -17.32 -32.47 -11.41
N THR A 133 -16.98 -33.29 -12.40
CA THR A 133 -17.47 -34.66 -12.55
C THR A 133 -16.60 -35.68 -11.81
N ALA A 134 -15.47 -35.24 -11.24
CA ALA A 134 -14.55 -36.01 -10.41
C ALA A 134 -14.16 -35.18 -9.17
N PRO A 135 -13.64 -35.80 -8.09
CA PRO A 135 -13.11 -35.07 -6.95
C PRO A 135 -12.06 -34.06 -7.37
N ALA A 136 -12.17 -32.82 -6.86
CA ALA A 136 -11.25 -31.75 -7.17
C ALA A 136 -9.82 -32.09 -6.70
N LYS A 137 -8.86 -32.07 -7.62
CA LYS A 137 -7.43 -32.14 -7.29
C LYS A 137 -6.91 -30.72 -6.99
N SER A 138 -5.92 -30.64 -6.12
CA SER A 138 -5.25 -29.38 -5.84
C SER A 138 -4.40 -28.93 -7.04
N HIS A 139 -4.19 -27.61 -7.15
CA HIS A 139 -3.36 -27.05 -8.25
C HIS A 139 -1.91 -27.55 -8.22
N TRP A 140 -1.34 -27.87 -7.05
CA TRP A 140 0.01 -28.42 -6.97
C TRP A 140 0.08 -29.87 -7.45
N ASP A 141 -0.94 -30.69 -7.20
CA ASP A 141 -1.00 -32.05 -7.72
C ASP A 141 -1.23 -32.05 -9.23
N LEU A 142 -2.15 -31.22 -9.73
CA LEU A 142 -2.41 -31.05 -11.16
C LEU A 142 -1.16 -30.51 -11.88
N GLY A 143 -0.57 -29.44 -11.37
CA GLY A 143 0.59 -28.80 -11.98
C GLY A 143 1.82 -29.70 -12.01
N GLY A 144 2.04 -30.49 -10.95
CA GLY A 144 3.09 -31.52 -10.91
C GLY A 144 2.84 -32.65 -11.89
N ALA A 145 1.62 -33.19 -11.96
CA ALA A 145 1.24 -34.26 -12.90
C ALA A 145 1.33 -33.83 -14.37
N LEU A 146 1.01 -32.58 -14.68
CA LEU A 146 1.11 -31.97 -16.00
C LEU A 146 2.54 -31.52 -16.34
N GLY A 147 3.49 -31.55 -15.39
CA GLY A 147 4.86 -31.09 -15.59
C GLY A 147 5.01 -29.57 -15.74
N ILE A 148 4.02 -28.79 -15.32
CA ILE A 148 4.00 -27.32 -15.47
C ILE A 148 4.39 -26.55 -14.21
N LEU A 149 4.45 -27.21 -13.05
CA LEU A 149 4.89 -26.67 -11.76
C LEU A 149 5.98 -27.55 -11.15
N ASP A 150 7.09 -26.95 -10.73
CA ASP A 150 8.22 -27.65 -10.12
C ASP A 150 8.69 -26.92 -8.85
N PHE A 151 8.27 -27.42 -7.72
CA PHE A 151 8.64 -26.88 -6.41
C PHE A 151 10.00 -27.39 -5.92
N ASP A 152 10.40 -28.61 -6.34
CA ASP A 152 11.68 -29.22 -5.94
C ASP A 152 12.87 -28.48 -6.57
N ARG A 153 12.76 -28.15 -7.86
CA ARG A 153 13.77 -27.32 -8.52
C ARG A 153 13.79 -25.90 -8.00
N ALA A 154 12.64 -25.32 -7.67
CA ALA A 154 12.58 -24.00 -7.03
C ALA A 154 13.28 -24.01 -5.67
N ALA A 155 13.07 -25.06 -4.86
CA ALA A 155 13.72 -25.21 -3.56
C ALA A 155 15.26 -25.30 -3.66
N LYS A 156 15.80 -25.94 -4.72
CA LYS A 156 17.25 -25.95 -4.99
C LYS A 156 17.82 -24.57 -5.29
N ILE A 157 17.03 -23.72 -5.97
CA ILE A 157 17.45 -22.38 -6.41
C ILE A 157 17.38 -21.39 -5.25
N SER A 158 16.25 -21.39 -4.51
CA SER A 158 15.91 -20.29 -3.62
C SER A 158 15.33 -20.71 -2.24
N GLY A 159 15.16 -22.03 -2.03
CA GLY A 159 14.54 -22.53 -0.81
C GLY A 159 13.03 -22.70 -0.91
N ALA A 160 12.37 -22.82 0.24
CA ALA A 160 10.91 -22.98 0.31
C ALA A 160 10.15 -21.73 -0.14
N ARG A 161 8.86 -21.89 -0.48
CA ARG A 161 7.97 -20.80 -0.92
C ARG A 161 8.41 -20.07 -2.19
N PHE A 162 9.06 -20.82 -3.09
CA PHE A 162 9.31 -20.43 -4.49
C PHE A 162 8.72 -21.50 -5.41
N ALA A 163 8.45 -21.14 -6.65
CA ALA A 163 7.94 -22.05 -7.66
C ALA A 163 8.66 -21.81 -8.99
N VAL A 164 8.90 -22.89 -9.73
CA VAL A 164 9.31 -22.82 -11.14
C VAL A 164 8.12 -23.25 -11.98
N LEU A 165 7.75 -22.40 -12.94
CA LEU A 165 6.77 -22.73 -13.96
C LEU A 165 7.49 -23.13 -15.25
N THR A 166 7.02 -24.18 -15.92
CA THR A 166 7.62 -24.70 -17.15
C THR A 166 6.58 -24.85 -18.25
N GLY A 167 7.02 -24.83 -19.51
CA GLY A 167 6.19 -25.11 -20.67
C GLY A 167 4.89 -24.31 -20.73
N ALA A 168 3.78 -25.03 -20.78
CA ALA A 168 2.44 -24.44 -20.83
C ALA A 168 2.10 -23.63 -19.55
N GLY A 169 2.65 -23.98 -18.39
CA GLY A 169 2.46 -23.23 -17.14
C GLY A 169 3.09 -21.84 -17.21
N ALA A 170 4.34 -21.73 -17.64
CA ALA A 170 5.01 -20.44 -17.82
C ALA A 170 4.32 -19.58 -18.89
N ARG A 171 3.80 -20.23 -19.94
CA ARG A 171 3.02 -19.54 -20.98
C ARG A 171 1.69 -19.03 -20.44
N LEU A 172 0.99 -19.81 -19.59
CA LEU A 172 -0.27 -19.41 -18.96
C LEU A 172 -0.09 -18.21 -18.02
N GLU A 173 0.99 -18.20 -17.23
CA GLU A 173 1.35 -17.06 -16.37
C GLU A 173 1.50 -15.78 -17.19
N ARG A 174 2.27 -15.84 -18.28
CA ARG A 174 2.45 -14.70 -19.20
C ARG A 174 1.16 -14.33 -19.93
N ALA A 175 0.34 -15.31 -20.31
CA ALA A 175 -0.96 -15.07 -20.95
C ALA A 175 -1.91 -14.29 -20.02
N LEU A 176 -1.93 -14.62 -18.73
CA LEU A 176 -2.70 -13.90 -17.71
C LEU A 176 -2.22 -12.47 -17.54
N ILE A 177 -0.91 -12.24 -17.46
CA ILE A 177 -0.33 -10.91 -17.36
C ILE A 177 -0.76 -10.06 -18.56
N ASN A 178 -0.58 -10.56 -19.76
CA ASN A 178 -0.94 -9.81 -20.98
C ASN A 178 -2.45 -9.57 -21.08
N TYR A 179 -3.29 -10.54 -20.74
CA TYR A 179 -4.73 -10.38 -20.73
C TYR A 179 -5.18 -9.29 -19.76
N MET A 180 -4.66 -9.29 -18.54
CA MET A 180 -4.99 -8.29 -17.52
C MET A 180 -4.55 -6.89 -17.95
N LEU A 181 -3.31 -6.72 -18.45
CA LEU A 181 -2.80 -5.45 -18.93
C LEU A 181 -3.60 -4.91 -20.11
N ASP A 182 -3.86 -5.77 -21.13
CA ASP A 182 -4.66 -5.39 -22.30
C ASP A 182 -6.07 -4.94 -21.89
N LEU A 183 -6.72 -5.67 -20.98
CA LEU A 183 -8.06 -5.33 -20.49
C LEU A 183 -8.07 -3.96 -19.80
N HIS A 184 -7.11 -3.73 -18.89
CA HIS A 184 -7.08 -2.49 -18.12
C HIS A 184 -6.67 -1.29 -18.97
N THR A 185 -5.78 -1.46 -19.94
CA THR A 185 -5.33 -0.36 -20.80
C THR A 185 -6.32 -0.02 -21.93
N THR A 186 -6.99 -1.04 -22.51
CA THR A 186 -7.85 -0.83 -23.67
C THR A 186 -9.32 -0.55 -23.32
N GLN A 187 -9.82 -1.11 -22.19
CA GLN A 187 -11.23 -1.00 -21.81
C GLN A 187 -11.47 -0.15 -20.57
N HIS A 188 -10.53 -0.15 -19.62
CA HIS A 188 -10.73 0.50 -18.32
C HIS A 188 -10.05 1.87 -18.21
N GLY A 189 -9.29 2.29 -19.25
CA GLY A 189 -8.68 3.61 -19.33
C GLY A 189 -7.47 3.80 -18.39
N TYR A 190 -6.77 2.74 -18.01
CA TYR A 190 -5.51 2.84 -17.27
C TYR A 190 -4.34 3.07 -18.23
N ARG A 191 -3.39 3.89 -17.79
CA ARG A 191 -2.08 4.02 -18.44
C ARG A 191 -1.13 2.99 -17.86
N GLU A 192 -0.56 2.15 -18.72
CA GLU A 192 0.46 1.19 -18.30
C GLU A 192 1.77 1.90 -17.96
N VAL A 193 2.42 1.45 -16.87
CA VAL A 193 3.75 1.90 -16.46
C VAL A 193 4.60 0.69 -16.04
N LEU A 194 5.89 0.75 -16.32
CA LEU A 194 6.87 -0.25 -15.91
C LEU A 194 7.85 0.42 -14.93
N PRO A 195 7.61 0.29 -13.62
CA PRO A 195 8.42 0.95 -12.60
C PRO A 195 9.65 0.12 -12.22
N PRO A 196 10.67 0.73 -11.58
CA PRO A 196 11.74 0.00 -10.92
C PRO A 196 11.23 -0.96 -9.84
N LEU A 197 11.91 -2.11 -9.69
CA LEU A 197 11.61 -3.11 -8.66
C LEU A 197 12.37 -2.87 -7.36
N LEU A 198 13.43 -2.07 -7.41
CA LEU A 198 14.17 -1.59 -6.25
C LEU A 198 13.74 -0.16 -5.93
N VAL A 199 13.36 0.08 -4.69
CA VAL A 199 12.91 1.40 -4.24
C VAL A 199 13.64 1.81 -2.97
N ASN A 200 13.79 3.12 -2.77
CA ASN A 200 14.40 3.69 -1.58
C ASN A 200 13.44 3.69 -0.37
N ARG A 201 14.00 3.94 0.81
CA ARG A 201 13.26 4.02 2.08
C ARG A 201 12.11 5.03 2.05
N SER A 202 12.31 6.18 1.41
CA SER A 202 11.26 7.23 1.31
C SER A 202 10.03 6.70 0.56
N SER A 203 10.22 5.93 -0.50
CA SER A 203 9.11 5.32 -1.25
C SER A 203 8.33 4.30 -0.42
N MET A 204 9.03 3.47 0.37
CA MET A 204 8.39 2.52 1.29
C MET A 204 7.63 3.24 2.42
N THR A 205 8.17 4.36 2.91
CA THR A 205 7.53 5.17 3.95
C THR A 205 6.28 5.88 3.42
N ALA A 206 6.33 6.37 2.19
CA ALA A 206 5.23 7.10 1.55
C ALA A 206 3.95 6.27 1.45
N THR A 207 4.05 4.99 1.14
CA THR A 207 2.89 4.08 1.05
C THR A 207 2.52 3.41 2.37
N GLY A 208 3.34 3.60 3.44
CA GLY A 208 3.05 3.08 4.78
C GLY A 208 3.60 1.69 5.05
N GLN A 209 4.47 1.16 4.20
CA GLN A 209 5.19 -0.09 4.45
C GLN A 209 6.19 0.10 5.61
N LEU A 210 6.93 1.19 5.60
CA LEU A 210 7.81 1.59 6.67
C LEU A 210 7.16 2.67 7.57
N PRO A 211 7.53 2.70 8.86
CA PRO A 211 8.49 1.83 9.57
C PRO A 211 7.90 0.49 10.05
N LYS A 212 6.58 0.27 9.94
CA LYS A 212 5.87 -0.82 10.66
C LYS A 212 6.23 -2.23 10.17
N PHE A 213 6.40 -2.43 8.86
CA PHE A 213 6.53 -3.76 8.23
C PHE A 213 7.94 -4.06 7.71
N GLU A 214 8.98 -3.47 8.29
CA GLU A 214 10.36 -3.65 7.81
C GLU A 214 10.81 -5.12 7.83
N GLU A 215 10.32 -5.92 8.79
CA GLU A 215 10.63 -7.35 8.90
C GLU A 215 10.03 -8.20 7.75
N ASP A 216 8.96 -7.73 7.13
CA ASP A 216 8.31 -8.39 5.99
C ASP A 216 8.95 -8.03 4.63
N LEU A 217 9.91 -7.11 4.61
CA LEU A 217 10.54 -6.63 3.39
C LEU A 217 11.91 -7.29 3.14
N PHE A 218 12.22 -7.54 1.86
CA PHE A 218 13.58 -7.84 1.44
C PHE A 218 14.36 -6.54 1.26
N ARG A 219 15.39 -6.34 2.09
CA ARG A 219 16.29 -5.19 2.05
C ARG A 219 17.67 -5.60 1.55
N LEU A 220 18.33 -4.76 0.75
CA LEU A 220 19.74 -4.93 0.38
C LEU A 220 20.64 -4.66 1.59
N ARG A 221 21.75 -5.41 1.70
CA ARG A 221 22.62 -5.33 2.89
C ARG A 221 23.34 -3.99 3.00
N ASP A 222 23.93 -3.54 1.92
CA ASP A 222 24.90 -2.44 1.92
C ASP A 222 24.32 -1.11 1.43
N GLU A 223 23.06 -1.14 0.97
CA GLU A 223 22.33 0.01 0.45
C GLU A 223 20.94 0.10 1.05
N ASP A 224 20.41 1.32 1.20
CA ASP A 224 19.06 1.51 1.76
C ASP A 224 17.97 1.38 0.69
N TYR A 225 18.04 0.25 -0.05
CA TYR A 225 17.07 -0.16 -1.04
C TYR A 225 16.31 -1.40 -0.62
N PHE A 226 15.10 -1.53 -1.12
CA PHE A 226 14.18 -2.62 -0.85
C PHE A 226 13.62 -3.18 -2.16
N LEU A 227 13.45 -4.50 -2.23
CA LEU A 227 12.62 -5.12 -3.26
C LEU A 227 11.14 -4.81 -2.97
N ILE A 228 10.39 -4.43 -3.99
CA ILE A 228 8.98 -4.02 -3.82
C ILE A 228 8.09 -5.18 -3.39
N PRO A 229 7.22 -5.01 -2.38
CA PRO A 229 6.21 -6.00 -2.01
C PRO A 229 4.96 -5.93 -2.90
N THR A 230 4.82 -4.86 -3.69
CA THR A 230 3.70 -4.52 -4.57
C THR A 230 4.10 -3.35 -5.47
N ALA A 231 3.56 -3.29 -6.68
CA ALA A 231 3.73 -2.13 -7.57
C ALA A 231 3.07 -0.86 -7.02
N GLU A 232 2.15 -0.96 -6.06
CA GLU A 232 1.62 0.19 -5.31
C GLU A 232 2.73 1.14 -4.89
N VAL A 233 3.85 0.60 -4.36
CA VAL A 233 4.94 1.42 -3.83
C VAL A 233 5.56 2.31 -4.90
N PRO A 234 6.16 1.79 -5.98
CA PRO A 234 6.76 2.65 -6.98
C PRO A 234 5.74 3.50 -7.75
N VAL A 235 4.56 2.96 -8.06
CA VAL A 235 3.56 3.68 -8.87
C VAL A 235 2.96 4.86 -8.09
N THR A 236 2.65 4.70 -6.80
CA THR A 236 2.19 5.83 -5.97
C THR A 236 3.27 6.92 -5.86
N ASN A 237 4.55 6.53 -5.81
CA ASN A 237 5.66 7.47 -5.70
C ASN A 237 6.04 8.17 -7.02
N LEU A 238 5.42 7.85 -8.16
CA LEU A 238 5.61 8.60 -9.41
C LEU A 238 5.30 10.09 -9.24
N HIS A 239 4.35 10.41 -8.38
CA HIS A 239 3.92 11.78 -8.10
C HIS A 239 4.38 12.31 -6.73
N ARG A 240 5.35 11.65 -6.08
CA ARG A 240 5.87 12.14 -4.80
C ARG A 240 6.45 13.55 -4.95
N ASP A 241 6.10 14.42 -3.99
CA ASP A 241 6.49 15.83 -3.93
C ASP A 241 5.96 16.70 -5.09
N GLU A 242 4.90 16.21 -5.77
CA GLU A 242 4.26 16.94 -6.87
C GLU A 242 2.94 17.62 -6.45
N THR A 243 2.64 18.73 -7.12
CA THR A 243 1.32 19.36 -7.11
C THR A 243 0.69 19.19 -8.48
N LEU A 244 -0.29 18.31 -8.55
CA LEU A 244 -1.00 17.94 -9.77
C LEU A 244 -2.00 19.02 -10.19
N ASN A 245 -2.35 19.05 -11.48
CA ASN A 245 -3.44 19.86 -11.95
C ASN A 245 -4.77 19.15 -11.66
N GLU A 246 -5.74 19.84 -11.07
CA GLU A 246 -7.09 19.31 -10.79
C GLU A 246 -7.75 18.69 -12.03
N SER A 247 -7.56 19.30 -13.21
CA SER A 247 -8.13 18.81 -14.46
C SER A 247 -7.55 17.48 -14.97
N ALA A 248 -6.41 17.06 -14.42
CA ALA A 248 -5.80 15.77 -14.76
C ALA A 248 -6.39 14.62 -13.92
N LEU A 249 -7.12 14.93 -12.84
CA LEU A 249 -7.68 13.91 -11.95
C LEU A 249 -9.05 13.40 -12.45
N PRO A 250 -9.35 12.10 -12.33
CA PRO A 250 -8.48 11.07 -11.75
C PRO A 250 -7.39 10.58 -12.71
N ILE A 251 -6.17 10.37 -12.19
CA ILE A 251 -5.08 9.72 -12.92
C ILE A 251 -5.09 8.23 -12.56
N ARG A 252 -5.01 7.34 -13.56
CA ARG A 252 -5.06 5.89 -13.37
C ARG A 252 -3.86 5.21 -14.03
N TYR A 253 -3.16 4.38 -13.26
CA TYR A 253 -2.03 3.58 -13.74
C TYR A 253 -2.27 2.10 -13.49
N THR A 254 -1.81 1.26 -14.42
CA THR A 254 -1.65 -0.18 -14.23
C THR A 254 -0.20 -0.57 -14.39
N ALA A 255 0.28 -1.53 -13.59
CA ALA A 255 1.64 -2.03 -13.67
C ALA A 255 1.69 -3.52 -13.39
N TYR A 256 2.36 -4.28 -14.24
CA TYR A 256 2.79 -5.62 -13.93
C TYR A 256 4.16 -5.58 -13.26
N THR A 257 4.29 -6.24 -12.11
CA THR A 257 5.60 -6.47 -11.47
C THR A 257 5.67 -7.81 -10.76
N PRO A 258 6.87 -8.43 -10.66
CA PRO A 258 7.17 -9.31 -9.56
C PRO A 258 7.04 -8.55 -8.24
N CYS A 259 6.58 -9.25 -7.19
CA CYS A 259 6.42 -8.73 -5.85
C CYS A 259 7.15 -9.64 -4.87
N PHE A 260 7.77 -9.06 -3.84
CA PHE A 260 8.66 -9.78 -2.94
C PHE A 260 8.23 -9.57 -1.48
N ARG A 261 7.93 -10.67 -0.76
CA ARG A 261 7.49 -10.62 0.65
C ARG A 261 8.20 -11.70 1.46
N ARG A 262 8.77 -11.33 2.61
CA ARG A 262 9.41 -12.30 3.52
C ARG A 262 8.40 -13.17 4.26
N GLU A 263 7.14 -12.75 4.34
CA GLU A 263 6.08 -13.51 5.01
C GLU A 263 6.44 -13.91 6.45
N ALA A 264 7.07 -13.00 7.20
CA ALA A 264 7.67 -13.26 8.51
C ALA A 264 6.67 -13.77 9.56
N GLY A 265 5.39 -13.36 9.48
CA GLY A 265 4.33 -13.75 10.40
C GLY A 265 3.51 -14.98 9.99
N SER A 266 3.86 -15.67 8.89
CA SER A 266 2.99 -16.71 8.29
C SER A 266 3.51 -18.15 8.44
N TYR A 267 4.11 -18.48 9.57
CA TYR A 267 4.60 -19.82 9.87
C TYR A 267 3.48 -20.87 9.80
N GLY A 268 3.70 -21.94 9.02
CA GLY A 268 2.77 -23.07 8.90
C GLY A 268 1.51 -22.83 8.05
N LYS A 269 1.27 -21.60 7.56
CA LYS A 269 0.12 -21.29 6.70
C LYS A 269 0.48 -21.44 5.23
N ASP A 270 -0.39 -22.12 4.45
CA ASP A 270 -0.28 -22.29 2.99
C ASP A 270 1.15 -22.66 2.53
N THR A 271 1.71 -23.71 3.13
CA THR A 271 3.10 -24.16 2.90
C THR A 271 3.30 -24.86 1.56
N ARG A 272 2.22 -25.24 0.86
CA ARG A 272 2.23 -25.89 -0.44
C ARG A 272 1.56 -25.03 -1.50
N GLY A 273 1.99 -25.22 -2.76
CA GLY A 273 1.37 -24.59 -3.93
C GLY A 273 1.77 -23.11 -4.11
N LEU A 274 0.93 -22.36 -4.84
CA LEU A 274 1.21 -21.00 -5.29
C LEU A 274 0.50 -19.91 -4.48
N ILE A 275 -0.24 -20.25 -3.42
CA ILE A 275 -1.07 -19.30 -2.67
C ILE A 275 -0.21 -18.27 -1.92
N ARG A 276 0.94 -18.72 -1.36
CA ARG A 276 1.80 -17.90 -0.52
C ARG A 276 3.28 -18.14 -0.82
N LEU A 277 3.84 -17.24 -1.62
CA LEU A 277 5.22 -17.30 -2.09
C LEU A 277 6.00 -16.05 -1.66
N HIS A 278 7.33 -16.18 -1.54
CA HIS A 278 8.24 -15.05 -1.33
C HIS A 278 8.37 -14.14 -2.55
N GLN A 279 8.18 -14.71 -3.75
CA GLN A 279 8.14 -14.00 -5.02
C GLN A 279 6.90 -14.43 -5.79
N PHE A 280 6.11 -13.48 -6.26
CA PHE A 280 4.90 -13.72 -7.06
C PHE A 280 4.65 -12.55 -8.01
N ASN A 281 3.89 -12.81 -9.07
CA ASN A 281 3.53 -11.81 -10.07
C ASN A 281 2.17 -11.18 -9.77
N LYS A 282 2.07 -9.87 -9.97
CA LYS A 282 0.84 -9.11 -9.75
C LYS A 282 0.68 -8.01 -10.81
N VAL A 283 -0.52 -7.87 -11.32
CA VAL A 283 -0.96 -6.65 -12.02
C VAL A 283 -1.61 -5.75 -10.98
N GLU A 284 -1.13 -4.53 -10.86
CA GLU A 284 -1.62 -3.54 -9.90
C GLU A 284 -2.36 -2.42 -10.59
N LEU A 285 -3.40 -1.92 -9.96
CA LEU A 285 -4.16 -0.74 -10.36
C LEU A 285 -3.97 0.35 -9.31
N VAL A 286 -3.61 1.55 -9.73
CA VAL A 286 -3.41 2.70 -8.83
C VAL A 286 -4.14 3.90 -9.41
N ALA A 287 -4.90 4.60 -8.58
CA ALA A 287 -5.59 5.81 -8.97
C ALA A 287 -5.31 6.96 -7.97
N PHE A 288 -5.17 8.16 -8.52
CA PHE A 288 -5.12 9.42 -7.78
C PHE A 288 -6.40 10.17 -8.09
N ALA A 289 -7.18 10.48 -7.07
CA ALA A 289 -8.49 11.10 -7.20
C ALA A 289 -8.64 12.30 -6.27
N LYS A 290 -9.63 13.15 -6.56
CA LYS A 290 -10.08 14.15 -5.60
C LYS A 290 -10.79 13.47 -4.41
N PRO A 291 -10.74 14.06 -3.21
CA PRO A 291 -11.38 13.49 -2.02
C PRO A 291 -12.83 13.07 -2.24
N GLU A 292 -13.63 13.93 -2.87
CA GLU A 292 -15.06 13.70 -3.14
C GLU A 292 -15.35 12.59 -4.13
N GLN A 293 -14.38 12.21 -4.98
CA GLN A 293 -14.51 11.17 -6.01
C GLN A 293 -13.88 9.82 -5.61
N SER A 294 -13.09 9.80 -4.53
CA SER A 294 -12.23 8.65 -4.23
C SER A 294 -12.98 7.36 -3.91
N TYR A 295 -14.18 7.45 -3.34
CA TYR A 295 -14.99 6.26 -3.03
C TYR A 295 -15.71 5.72 -4.27
N GLU A 296 -16.11 6.57 -5.20
CA GLU A 296 -16.59 6.15 -6.51
C GLU A 296 -15.45 5.47 -7.30
N GLU A 297 -14.25 6.02 -7.20
CA GLU A 297 -13.07 5.42 -7.82
C GLU A 297 -12.71 4.06 -7.22
N LEU A 298 -12.91 3.84 -5.90
CA LEU A 298 -12.77 2.53 -5.27
C LEU A 298 -13.76 1.51 -5.83
N GLU A 299 -15.04 1.88 -5.95
CA GLU A 299 -16.05 0.99 -6.55
C GLU A 299 -15.71 0.64 -8.00
N ARG A 300 -15.28 1.62 -8.79
CA ARG A 300 -14.86 1.45 -10.18
C ARG A 300 -13.66 0.53 -10.30
N LEU A 301 -12.61 0.77 -9.51
CA LEU A 301 -11.40 -0.05 -9.48
C LEU A 301 -11.72 -1.50 -9.09
N THR A 302 -12.56 -1.69 -8.08
CA THR A 302 -13.01 -3.02 -7.66
C THR A 302 -13.76 -3.72 -8.80
N GLY A 303 -14.67 -3.03 -9.49
CA GLY A 303 -15.38 -3.55 -10.67
C GLY A 303 -14.44 -3.93 -11.83
N HIS A 304 -13.34 -3.18 -12.03
CA HIS A 304 -12.33 -3.52 -13.03
C HIS A 304 -11.55 -4.79 -12.68
N ALA A 305 -11.26 -5.03 -11.40
CA ALA A 305 -10.66 -6.29 -10.93
C ALA A 305 -11.64 -7.46 -11.08
N GLU A 306 -12.93 -7.26 -10.77
CA GLU A 306 -13.99 -8.25 -10.98
C GLU A 306 -14.15 -8.63 -12.46
N ALA A 307 -14.02 -7.66 -13.38
CA ALA A 307 -14.14 -7.90 -14.82
C ALA A 307 -13.10 -8.91 -15.35
N VAL A 308 -11.91 -8.97 -14.75
CA VAL A 308 -10.91 -9.99 -15.08
C VAL A 308 -11.44 -11.39 -14.76
N LEU A 309 -12.01 -11.59 -13.56
CA LEU A 309 -12.56 -12.88 -13.14
C LEU A 309 -13.77 -13.28 -13.96
N GLN A 310 -14.64 -12.33 -14.28
CA GLN A 310 -15.82 -12.54 -15.13
C GLN A 310 -15.41 -12.99 -16.52
N GLY A 311 -14.44 -12.30 -17.14
CA GLY A 311 -13.92 -12.69 -18.45
C GLY A 311 -13.25 -14.07 -18.46
N LEU A 312 -12.66 -14.50 -17.34
CA LEU A 312 -12.10 -15.83 -17.16
C LEU A 312 -13.13 -16.90 -16.79
N GLY A 313 -14.38 -16.52 -16.46
CA GLY A 313 -15.42 -17.45 -16.02
C GLY A 313 -15.19 -18.05 -14.62
N LEU A 314 -14.50 -17.32 -13.74
CA LEU A 314 -14.15 -17.78 -12.40
C LEU A 314 -15.17 -17.28 -11.37
N HIS A 315 -15.69 -18.18 -10.55
CA HIS A 315 -16.62 -17.86 -9.47
C HIS A 315 -15.90 -17.17 -8.31
N TYR A 316 -16.47 -16.04 -7.84
CA TYR A 316 -15.90 -15.24 -6.75
C TYR A 316 -16.99 -14.57 -5.90
N ARG A 317 -16.58 -14.04 -4.76
CA ARG A 317 -17.36 -13.10 -3.94
C ARG A 317 -16.51 -11.86 -3.62
N VAL A 318 -17.19 -10.76 -3.27
CA VAL A 318 -16.58 -9.54 -2.76
C VAL A 318 -16.99 -9.34 -1.32
N VAL A 319 -16.03 -9.11 -0.44
CA VAL A 319 -16.25 -8.85 0.98
C VAL A 319 -15.71 -7.47 1.34
N ILE A 320 -16.43 -6.72 2.17
CA ILE A 320 -15.88 -5.53 2.81
C ILE A 320 -15.20 -5.96 4.10
N LEU A 321 -13.94 -5.57 4.25
CA LEU A 321 -13.17 -5.89 5.45
C LEU A 321 -13.65 -5.07 6.64
N CYS A 322 -13.65 -5.70 7.81
CA CYS A 322 -13.93 -5.04 9.09
C CYS A 322 -12.71 -4.26 9.62
N THR A 323 -12.91 -3.44 10.63
CA THR A 323 -11.85 -2.61 11.22
C THR A 323 -10.64 -3.40 11.72
N GLY A 324 -10.80 -4.65 12.15
CA GLY A 324 -9.71 -5.48 12.66
C GLY A 324 -8.92 -6.24 11.59
N ASP A 325 -9.47 -6.36 10.38
CA ASP A 325 -8.86 -7.10 9.27
C ASP A 325 -8.24 -6.18 8.18
N MET A 326 -8.68 -4.92 8.11
CA MET A 326 -8.12 -3.95 7.16
C MET A 326 -6.62 -3.70 7.36
N GLY A 327 -5.89 -3.55 6.26
CA GLY A 327 -4.49 -3.11 6.24
C GLY A 327 -4.27 -1.77 6.95
N PHE A 328 -3.05 -1.57 7.47
CA PHE A 328 -2.64 -0.42 8.29
C PHE A 328 -2.95 0.94 7.67
N SER A 329 -2.70 1.11 6.38
CA SER A 329 -2.82 2.37 5.64
C SER A 329 -4.22 2.62 5.06
N ALA A 330 -5.09 1.60 5.02
CA ALA A 330 -6.40 1.68 4.38
C ALA A 330 -7.46 2.34 5.27
N ALA A 331 -8.33 3.14 4.65
CA ALA A 331 -9.55 3.68 5.24
C ALA A 331 -10.78 2.79 4.96
N LYS A 332 -10.81 2.13 3.79
CA LYS A 332 -11.81 1.13 3.41
C LYS A 332 -11.20 0.15 2.42
N THR A 333 -11.52 -1.14 2.59
CA THR A 333 -11.00 -2.20 1.73
C THR A 333 -12.11 -3.16 1.33
N TYR A 334 -12.11 -3.54 0.05
CA TYR A 334 -12.81 -4.69 -0.47
C TYR A 334 -11.82 -5.77 -0.83
N ASP A 335 -12.03 -7.01 -0.35
CA ASP A 335 -11.34 -8.17 -0.88
C ASP A 335 -12.23 -8.91 -1.87
N ILE A 336 -11.66 -9.28 -3.01
CA ILE A 336 -12.26 -10.19 -3.96
C ILE A 336 -11.67 -11.57 -3.67
N GLU A 337 -12.53 -12.53 -3.40
CA GLU A 337 -12.15 -13.89 -3.03
C GLU A 337 -12.67 -14.88 -4.08
N VAL A 338 -11.76 -15.62 -4.72
CA VAL A 338 -12.09 -16.66 -5.69
C VAL A 338 -12.33 -17.99 -4.99
N TRP A 339 -13.30 -18.75 -5.47
CA TRP A 339 -13.56 -20.09 -4.99
C TRP A 339 -12.47 -21.07 -5.42
N LEU A 340 -11.98 -21.91 -4.51
CA LEU A 340 -11.07 -23.01 -4.81
C LEU A 340 -11.72 -24.36 -4.54
N PRO A 341 -12.06 -25.12 -5.58
CA PRO A 341 -12.78 -26.39 -5.45
C PRO A 341 -12.07 -27.43 -4.57
N SER A 342 -10.75 -27.54 -4.64
CA SER A 342 -9.97 -28.50 -3.86
C SER A 342 -10.00 -28.23 -2.36
N GLN A 343 -10.21 -26.97 -1.99
CA GLN A 343 -10.24 -26.52 -0.60
C GLN A 343 -11.68 -26.33 -0.08
N ASN A 344 -12.67 -26.34 -0.99
CA ASN A 344 -14.05 -25.97 -0.69
C ASN A 344 -14.13 -24.63 0.08
N HIS A 345 -13.34 -23.65 -0.37
CA HIS A 345 -13.14 -22.39 0.33
C HIS A 345 -12.84 -21.24 -0.62
N TYR A 346 -13.24 -20.02 -0.24
CA TYR A 346 -12.84 -18.79 -0.92
C TYR A 346 -11.43 -18.37 -0.51
N ARG A 347 -10.65 -17.88 -1.47
CA ARG A 347 -9.31 -17.33 -1.23
C ARG A 347 -9.18 -15.94 -1.85
N GLU A 348 -8.64 -15.03 -1.10
CA GLU A 348 -8.33 -13.67 -1.56
C GLU A 348 -7.46 -13.71 -2.83
N ILE A 349 -7.89 -13.00 -3.86
CA ILE A 349 -7.18 -12.86 -5.13
C ILE A 349 -6.87 -11.41 -5.46
N SER A 350 -7.63 -10.49 -4.88
CA SER A 350 -7.41 -9.03 -4.97
C SER A 350 -7.85 -8.37 -3.69
N SER A 351 -7.15 -7.32 -3.29
CA SER A 351 -7.53 -6.42 -2.21
C SER A 351 -7.54 -4.99 -2.78
N CYS A 352 -8.70 -4.33 -2.77
CA CYS A 352 -8.93 -3.00 -3.33
C CYS A 352 -9.20 -2.01 -2.20
N SER A 353 -8.35 -0.99 -2.07
CA SER A 353 -8.36 -0.08 -0.92
C SER A 353 -8.40 1.38 -1.31
N ASN A 354 -9.15 2.17 -0.55
CA ASN A 354 -9.05 3.62 -0.51
C ASN A 354 -8.23 4.02 0.72
N PHE A 355 -7.17 4.79 0.51
CA PHE A 355 -6.29 5.27 1.57
C PHE A 355 -6.61 6.71 1.98
N GLU A 356 -7.58 7.33 1.33
CA GLU A 356 -7.84 8.75 1.46
C GLU A 356 -6.54 9.56 1.30
N GLY A 357 -6.32 10.59 2.09
CA GLY A 357 -5.09 11.37 2.08
C GLY A 357 -3.90 10.74 2.83
N PHE A 358 -3.97 9.50 3.32
CA PHE A 358 -2.92 8.91 4.16
C PHE A 358 -1.57 8.80 3.46
N GLN A 359 -1.55 8.22 2.27
CA GLN A 359 -0.34 8.10 1.46
C GLN A 359 0.07 9.44 0.87
N ALA A 360 -0.89 10.22 0.38
CA ALA A 360 -0.63 11.53 -0.19
C ALA A 360 0.02 12.51 0.82
N ARG A 361 -0.39 12.49 2.10
CA ARG A 361 0.27 13.27 3.16
C ARG A 361 1.71 12.83 3.40
N ARG A 362 2.02 11.53 3.29
CA ARG A 362 3.37 10.98 3.47
C ARG A 362 4.26 11.25 2.29
N ALA A 363 3.70 11.20 1.08
CA ALA A 363 4.39 11.41 -0.20
C ALA A 363 4.32 12.86 -0.70
N SER A 364 3.69 13.78 0.05
CA SER A 364 3.49 15.17 -0.37
C SER A 364 2.80 15.33 -1.74
N ILE A 365 1.88 14.44 -2.09
CA ILE A 365 1.14 14.50 -3.35
C ILE A 365 -0.09 15.37 -3.19
N ARG A 366 -0.12 16.49 -3.91
CA ARG A 366 -1.18 17.48 -3.80
C ARG A 366 -1.79 17.77 -5.17
N TYR A 367 -2.92 18.46 -5.16
CA TYR A 367 -3.48 19.03 -6.38
C TYR A 367 -3.90 20.48 -6.14
N LYS A 368 -3.98 21.24 -7.22
CA LYS A 368 -4.39 22.64 -7.21
C LYS A 368 -5.42 22.87 -8.31
N GLY A 369 -6.46 23.61 -7.99
CA GLY A 369 -7.47 24.06 -8.94
C GLY A 369 -6.92 24.87 -10.11
N PRO A 370 -7.76 25.24 -11.09
CA PRO A 370 -7.33 25.85 -12.35
C PRO A 370 -6.43 27.07 -12.14
N VAL A 371 -5.39 27.17 -12.97
CA VAL A 371 -4.49 28.34 -13.01
C VAL A 371 -5.32 29.60 -13.30
N GLY A 372 -5.26 30.59 -12.39
CA GLY A 372 -5.96 31.87 -12.55
C GLY A 372 -6.95 32.22 -11.43
N LYS A 373 -7.37 31.27 -10.60
CA LYS A 373 -8.06 31.58 -9.32
C LYS A 373 -7.02 31.91 -8.26
N LYS A 374 -6.93 33.19 -7.88
CA LYS A 374 -5.96 33.71 -6.88
C LYS A 374 -6.02 32.97 -5.51
N ASP A 375 -7.12 32.30 -5.19
CA ASP A 375 -7.39 31.65 -3.90
C ASP A 375 -7.54 30.13 -3.99
N ALA A 376 -7.06 29.48 -5.05
CA ALA A 376 -7.11 28.01 -5.17
C ALA A 376 -6.22 27.37 -4.09
N LYS A 377 -6.84 26.82 -3.05
CA LYS A 377 -6.15 26.05 -2.01
C LYS A 377 -5.52 24.81 -2.62
N THR A 378 -4.33 24.49 -2.14
CA THR A 378 -3.67 23.23 -2.47
C THR A 378 -4.15 22.17 -1.48
N GLU A 379 -4.68 21.06 -1.98
CA GLU A 379 -5.21 19.96 -1.18
C GLU A 379 -4.45 18.65 -1.48
N PHE A 380 -4.49 17.69 -0.55
CA PHE A 380 -3.95 16.37 -0.81
C PHE A 380 -4.90 15.56 -1.67
N VAL A 381 -4.36 14.83 -2.64
CA VAL A 381 -5.15 13.82 -3.37
C VAL A 381 -5.52 12.66 -2.44
N HIS A 382 -6.53 11.90 -2.81
CA HIS A 382 -6.76 10.57 -2.28
C HIS A 382 -6.12 9.54 -3.20
N THR A 383 -5.52 8.49 -2.62
CA THR A 383 -4.98 7.37 -3.38
C THR A 383 -5.87 6.15 -3.21
N VAL A 384 -6.07 5.44 -4.31
CA VAL A 384 -6.85 4.20 -4.36
C VAL A 384 -6.02 3.17 -5.11
N ASN A 385 -5.92 1.96 -4.60
CA ASN A 385 -5.27 0.89 -5.34
C ASN A 385 -5.92 -0.48 -5.13
N GLY A 386 -5.55 -1.43 -5.96
CA GLY A 386 -5.94 -2.82 -5.83
C GLY A 386 -5.28 -3.70 -6.88
N SER A 387 -5.29 -5.00 -6.63
CA SER A 387 -4.74 -5.94 -7.61
C SER A 387 -5.72 -6.15 -8.75
N GLY A 388 -5.21 -6.08 -9.95
CA GLY A 388 -5.97 -6.36 -11.15
C GLY A 388 -5.53 -7.60 -11.96
N LEU A 389 -5.03 -8.70 -11.43
CA LEU A 389 -5.08 -9.42 -10.16
C LEU A 389 -3.70 -9.96 -9.71
N ALA A 390 -3.69 -10.78 -8.62
CA ALA A 390 -2.58 -11.66 -8.27
C ALA A 390 -2.49 -12.81 -9.29
N VAL A 391 -1.47 -12.78 -10.17
CA VAL A 391 -1.39 -13.68 -11.35
C VAL A 391 -1.30 -15.13 -10.95
N GLY A 392 -0.43 -15.48 -9.98
CA GLY A 392 -0.27 -16.86 -9.51
C GLY A 392 -1.54 -17.41 -8.87
N ARG A 393 -2.29 -16.61 -8.09
CA ARG A 393 -3.58 -17.04 -7.52
C ARG A 393 -4.66 -17.21 -8.59
N THR A 394 -4.62 -16.39 -9.66
CA THR A 394 -5.51 -16.56 -10.82
C THR A 394 -5.18 -17.84 -11.58
N LEU A 395 -3.90 -18.17 -11.73
CA LEU A 395 -3.45 -19.43 -12.32
C LEU A 395 -3.94 -20.62 -11.47
N VAL A 396 -3.83 -20.56 -10.14
CA VAL A 396 -4.40 -21.56 -9.23
C VAL A 396 -5.89 -21.77 -9.49
N ALA A 397 -6.64 -20.67 -9.55
CA ALA A 397 -8.09 -20.73 -9.78
C ALA A 397 -8.43 -21.39 -11.12
N ILE A 398 -7.69 -21.07 -12.20
CA ILE A 398 -7.87 -21.70 -13.52
C ILE A 398 -7.60 -23.20 -13.46
N LEU A 399 -6.47 -23.61 -12.88
CA LEU A 399 -6.14 -25.04 -12.76
C LEU A 399 -7.23 -25.81 -12.03
N GLU A 400 -7.76 -25.25 -10.94
CA GLU A 400 -8.76 -25.94 -10.13
C GLU A 400 -10.19 -25.87 -10.68
N HIS A 401 -10.60 -24.76 -11.34
CA HIS A 401 -11.93 -24.62 -11.93
C HIS A 401 -12.11 -25.40 -13.21
N PHE A 402 -11.07 -25.46 -14.04
CA PHE A 402 -11.17 -26.00 -15.40
C PHE A 402 -10.48 -27.36 -15.58
N GLN A 403 -10.17 -28.04 -14.44
CA GLN A 403 -9.64 -29.40 -14.45
C GLN A 403 -10.64 -30.39 -15.05
N GLN A 404 -10.13 -31.35 -15.80
CA GLN A 404 -10.92 -32.41 -16.43
C GLN A 404 -10.67 -33.78 -15.74
N PRO A 405 -11.56 -34.75 -15.87
CA PRO A 405 -11.39 -36.08 -15.27
C PRO A 405 -10.11 -36.79 -15.69
N ASP A 406 -9.63 -36.55 -16.91
CA ASP A 406 -8.37 -37.11 -17.46
C ASP A 406 -7.13 -36.41 -16.89
N GLY A 407 -7.28 -35.37 -16.07
CA GLY A 407 -6.21 -34.59 -15.49
C GLY A 407 -5.72 -33.45 -16.37
N SER A 408 -6.28 -33.26 -17.56
CA SER A 408 -6.04 -32.05 -18.36
C SER A 408 -6.74 -30.83 -17.78
N VAL A 409 -6.37 -29.63 -18.24
CA VAL A 409 -6.99 -28.36 -17.82
C VAL A 409 -7.42 -27.60 -19.07
N THR A 410 -8.72 -27.26 -19.15
CA THR A 410 -9.24 -26.43 -20.23
C THR A 410 -8.81 -24.99 -20.05
N ILE A 411 -8.36 -24.33 -21.12
CA ILE A 411 -7.95 -22.94 -21.11
C ILE A 411 -9.18 -22.04 -21.37
N PRO A 412 -9.47 -21.05 -20.51
CA PRO A 412 -10.51 -20.05 -20.76
C PRO A 412 -10.35 -19.42 -22.15
N GLU A 413 -11.46 -19.24 -22.87
CA GLU A 413 -11.47 -18.79 -24.25
C GLU A 413 -10.68 -17.50 -24.46
N VAL A 414 -10.83 -16.52 -23.56
CA VAL A 414 -10.15 -15.22 -23.62
C VAL A 414 -8.62 -15.32 -23.57
N LEU A 415 -8.07 -16.42 -23.03
CA LEU A 415 -6.63 -16.67 -22.94
C LEU A 415 -6.05 -17.41 -24.13
N ARG A 416 -6.88 -18.10 -24.95
CA ARG A 416 -6.39 -18.95 -26.04
C ARG A 416 -5.52 -18.19 -27.03
N ARG A 417 -5.85 -16.95 -27.37
CA ARG A 417 -5.04 -16.11 -28.27
C ARG A 417 -3.63 -15.86 -27.72
N TYR A 418 -3.48 -15.72 -26.41
CA TYR A 418 -2.16 -15.56 -25.75
C TYR A 418 -1.42 -16.89 -25.56
N MET A 419 -2.16 -18.00 -25.64
CA MET A 419 -1.64 -19.37 -25.57
C MET A 419 -1.34 -19.97 -26.96
N GLY A 420 -1.43 -19.16 -28.05
CA GLY A 420 -1.20 -19.60 -29.43
C GLY A 420 -2.25 -20.58 -29.92
N GLY A 421 -3.48 -20.42 -29.51
CA GLY A 421 -4.61 -21.24 -29.87
C GLY A 421 -4.75 -22.54 -29.06
N LEU A 422 -3.88 -22.77 -28.06
CA LEU A 422 -3.98 -23.97 -27.21
C LEU A 422 -5.29 -23.91 -26.41
N GLU A 423 -6.09 -24.98 -26.49
CA GLU A 423 -7.39 -25.07 -25.82
C GLU A 423 -7.33 -25.84 -24.49
N GLN A 424 -6.36 -26.71 -24.34
CA GLN A 424 -6.16 -27.55 -23.15
C GLN A 424 -4.68 -27.76 -22.85
N ILE A 425 -4.34 -27.76 -21.57
CA ILE A 425 -3.04 -28.21 -21.09
C ILE A 425 -3.16 -29.69 -20.76
N ARG A 426 -2.30 -30.50 -21.36
CA ARG A 426 -2.22 -31.96 -21.17
C ARG A 426 -0.81 -32.34 -20.77
N LYS A 427 -0.67 -33.51 -20.15
CA LYS A 427 0.66 -34.10 -19.93
C LYS A 427 1.32 -34.36 -21.28
N GLU A 428 2.53 -33.85 -21.49
CA GLU A 428 3.38 -34.13 -22.64
C GLU A 428 3.89 -35.59 -22.62
#